data_032c9abe0853b52933bf2f867d6b9077
#
_entry.id   032c9abe0853b52933bf2f867d6b9077
#
_cell.length_a   1.000
_cell.length_b   1.000
_cell.length_c   1.000
_cell.angle_alpha   90.00
_cell.angle_beta   90.00
_cell.angle_gamma   90.00
#
_symmetry.space_group_name_H-M   'P 1'
#
loop_
_entity.id
_entity.type
_entity.pdbx_description
1 polymer ?
#
loop_
_entity_poly.entity_id
_entity_poly.type
_entity_poly.pdbx_seq_one_letter_code
_entity_poly.pdbx_strand_id
1 'polypeptide(L)'
;MPHEPIVITGVGIVSAIGIGQAKFFESLLAGRSGVRSLADRTDGEATPGADDAIDGVWVGAPVVDFQPKQYVKPRKALKVMCREIQTAFASAQLAIEHAGLSDSIPASDSGAIPPQRLGAVFGSEIFFNPPEELADSIRGCLDESGQLHPGRFGETARREVMPLWMLKYLPNMPACQVGISINSQGPNNSLVLGDVSGPAALLEAESYLQRGIADVVLVGATGTRIGSTRMLYHRDSPIPVRGELAIEDLSRPHDPNAPGVVGGEGAASLVVETRRHAERRGAPVLATVLATASRFSATDAIRSGQRESELDPPNSRQAGTAIRLAIQAVLDQSGVAPDQIGLVTSHAIGDRQADAGEAAALAEVGVTCPLVAVSASIGHTGAASGVIELATGVLSLAGNTIPPTRHDSTHSEIQFRQTPEPLTSPFVLCLSHTTDGSAMAVLLG
;
A
#
# COMPACT_ATOMS: atom_id res chain seq x y z
N MET A 1 0.17 6.13 33.07
CA MET A 1 0.77 7.41 32.59
C MET A 1 0.16 7.68 31.22
N PRO A 2 -0.15 8.91 30.86
CA PRO A 2 -0.61 9.18 29.51
C PRO A 2 0.47 8.71 28.52
N HIS A 3 0.05 7.99 27.49
CA HIS A 3 0.96 7.53 26.42
C HIS A 3 1.60 8.75 25.75
N GLU A 4 2.88 8.66 25.45
CA GLU A 4 3.57 9.70 24.69
C GLU A 4 2.97 9.78 23.28
N PRO A 5 2.61 10.98 22.77
CA PRO A 5 2.06 11.11 21.43
C PRO A 5 3.04 10.63 20.35
N ILE A 6 2.52 9.88 19.41
CA ILE A 6 3.25 9.40 18.24
C ILE A 6 2.99 10.34 17.07
N VAL A 7 4.03 10.74 16.37
CA VAL A 7 3.96 11.69 15.28
C VAL A 7 4.60 11.16 14.01
N ILE A 8 4.13 11.64 12.87
CA ILE A 8 4.70 11.38 11.55
C ILE A 8 5.44 12.63 11.11
N THR A 9 6.72 12.49 10.78
CA THR A 9 7.62 13.60 10.43
C THR A 9 8.18 13.50 9.02
N GLY A 10 7.97 12.38 8.33
CA GLY A 10 8.41 12.20 6.96
C GLY A 10 7.51 11.25 6.18
N VAL A 11 7.36 11.53 4.90
CA VAL A 11 6.58 10.75 3.93
C VAL A 11 7.41 10.56 2.67
N GLY A 12 7.50 9.32 2.19
CA GLY A 12 8.08 9.00 0.88
C GLY A 12 7.11 8.10 0.10
N ILE A 13 6.88 8.42 -1.15
CA ILE A 13 5.91 7.72 -2.02
C ILE A 13 6.54 7.42 -3.36
N VAL A 14 6.27 6.22 -3.87
CA VAL A 14 6.54 5.81 -5.25
C VAL A 14 5.22 5.31 -5.83
N SER A 15 4.67 6.00 -6.82
CA SER A 15 3.36 5.70 -7.38
C SER A 15 3.27 6.00 -8.87
N ALA A 16 2.21 5.55 -9.51
CA ALA A 16 1.95 5.76 -10.94
C ALA A 16 1.77 7.25 -11.33
N ILE A 17 1.43 8.13 -10.37
CA ILE A 17 1.25 9.57 -10.62
C ILE A 17 2.41 10.43 -10.13
N GLY A 18 3.40 9.84 -9.47
CA GLY A 18 4.59 10.58 -9.04
C GLY A 18 5.49 9.81 -8.09
N ILE A 19 6.77 10.16 -8.14
CA ILE A 19 7.82 9.68 -7.24
C ILE A 19 8.22 10.85 -6.34
N GLY A 20 8.17 10.64 -5.02
CA GLY A 20 8.28 11.68 -4.00
C GLY A 20 6.93 12.28 -3.62
N GLN A 21 6.81 12.67 -2.34
CA GLN A 21 5.56 13.18 -1.75
C GLN A 21 5.02 14.44 -2.46
N ALA A 22 5.92 15.36 -2.84
CA ALA A 22 5.52 16.61 -3.49
C ALA A 22 4.91 16.35 -4.88
N LYS A 23 5.57 15.52 -5.71
CA LYS A 23 5.09 15.19 -7.04
C LYS A 23 3.80 14.38 -7.02
N PHE A 24 3.72 13.42 -6.09
CA PHE A 24 2.51 12.63 -5.87
C PHE A 24 1.32 13.55 -5.51
N PHE A 25 1.49 14.41 -4.50
CA PHE A 25 0.40 15.25 -4.01
C PHE A 25 -0.02 16.30 -5.03
N GLU A 26 0.94 16.94 -5.72
CA GLU A 26 0.66 17.85 -6.85
C GLU A 26 -0.16 17.16 -7.94
N SER A 27 0.21 15.92 -8.30
CA SER A 27 -0.51 15.16 -9.33
C SER A 27 -1.91 14.75 -8.87
N LEU A 28 -2.06 14.39 -7.58
CA LEU A 28 -3.36 14.07 -6.99
C LEU A 28 -4.28 15.29 -6.97
N LEU A 29 -3.76 16.46 -6.55
CA LEU A 29 -4.52 17.73 -6.57
C LEU A 29 -4.92 18.14 -7.99
N ALA A 30 -4.12 17.81 -8.99
CA ALA A 30 -4.42 18.06 -10.39
C ALA A 30 -5.38 17.02 -11.02
N GLY A 31 -5.86 16.02 -10.26
CA GLY A 31 -6.72 14.95 -10.74
C GLY A 31 -6.08 14.07 -11.82
N ARG A 32 -4.76 13.89 -11.80
CA ARG A 32 -4.05 13.06 -12.79
C ARG A 32 -4.32 11.59 -12.57
N SER A 33 -4.38 10.82 -13.67
CA SER A 33 -4.46 9.37 -13.66
C SER A 33 -3.13 8.74 -14.07
N GLY A 34 -2.73 7.69 -13.35
CA GLY A 34 -1.64 6.79 -13.75
C GLY A 34 -2.14 5.56 -14.53
N VAL A 35 -3.47 5.41 -14.67
CA VAL A 35 -4.09 4.28 -15.37
C VAL A 35 -3.83 4.39 -16.88
N ARG A 36 -3.36 3.30 -17.47
CA ARG A 36 -3.00 3.23 -18.90
C ARG A 36 -3.08 1.81 -19.43
N SER A 37 -2.99 1.65 -20.74
CA SER A 37 -2.79 0.35 -21.37
C SER A 37 -1.45 -0.26 -20.93
N LEU A 38 -1.45 -1.54 -20.58
CA LEU A 38 -0.22 -2.27 -20.25
C LEU A 38 0.49 -2.80 -21.52
N ALA A 39 -0.17 -2.79 -22.66
CA ALA A 39 0.44 -3.14 -23.95
C ALA A 39 1.57 -2.17 -24.35
N ASP A 40 1.55 -0.93 -23.83
CA ASP A 40 2.50 0.12 -24.18
C ASP A 40 3.69 0.20 -23.20
N ARG A 41 3.88 -0.79 -22.35
CA ARG A 41 5.01 -0.80 -21.39
C ARG A 41 6.35 -0.93 -22.12
N THR A 42 7.24 0.03 -21.87
CA THR A 42 8.61 0.10 -22.42
C THR A 42 9.69 -0.29 -21.40
N ASP A 43 9.32 -0.66 -20.20
CA ASP A 43 10.23 -0.88 -19.05
C ASP A 43 10.94 -2.26 -19.04
N GLY A 44 10.86 -3.00 -20.15
CA GLY A 44 11.60 -4.26 -20.35
C GLY A 44 10.96 -5.49 -19.69
N GLU A 45 9.90 -5.33 -18.91
CA GLU A 45 9.02 -6.42 -18.54
C GLU A 45 7.96 -6.55 -19.65
N ALA A 46 8.20 -7.46 -20.60
CA ALA A 46 7.23 -7.75 -21.65
C ALA A 46 5.92 -8.21 -21.03
N THR A 47 4.95 -7.30 -20.93
CA THR A 47 3.57 -7.74 -20.79
C THR A 47 3.16 -8.24 -22.18
N PRO A 48 2.68 -9.48 -22.32
CA PRO A 48 2.13 -9.96 -23.57
C PRO A 48 1.18 -8.91 -24.14
N GLY A 49 1.16 -8.74 -25.46
CA GLY A 49 0.23 -7.82 -26.12
C GLY A 49 -1.20 -8.03 -25.62
N ALA A 50 -2.05 -7.04 -25.75
CA ALA A 50 -3.43 -7.11 -25.24
C ALA A 50 -4.22 -8.33 -25.76
N ASP A 51 -3.80 -8.89 -26.91
CA ASP A 51 -4.36 -10.11 -27.50
C ASP A 51 -3.65 -11.39 -27.02
N ASP A 52 -2.43 -11.27 -26.42
CA ASP A 52 -1.62 -12.38 -25.93
C ASP A 52 -1.62 -12.47 -24.39
N ALA A 53 -2.39 -11.63 -23.71
CA ALA A 53 -2.50 -11.66 -22.24
C ALA A 53 -3.13 -12.99 -21.81
N ILE A 54 -2.33 -13.87 -21.23
CA ILE A 54 -2.75 -15.21 -20.76
C ILE A 54 -3.93 -15.10 -19.76
N ASP A 55 -4.12 -13.94 -19.14
CA ASP A 55 -5.01 -13.66 -18.01
C ASP A 55 -5.93 -12.46 -18.25
N GLY A 56 -5.90 -11.87 -19.43
CA GLY A 56 -6.78 -10.75 -19.79
C GLY A 56 -6.44 -9.41 -19.12
N VAL A 57 -5.31 -9.30 -18.41
CA VAL A 57 -4.89 -8.05 -17.78
C VAL A 57 -4.31 -7.11 -18.83
N TRP A 58 -5.09 -6.13 -19.24
CA TRP A 58 -4.77 -5.22 -20.33
C TRP A 58 -4.61 -3.76 -19.90
N VAL A 59 -4.99 -3.44 -18.64
CA VAL A 59 -4.98 -2.09 -18.08
C VAL A 59 -4.42 -2.12 -16.67
N GLY A 60 -3.74 -1.05 -16.26
CA GLY A 60 -3.19 -0.89 -14.93
C GLY A 60 -2.56 0.47 -14.74
N ALA A 61 -2.05 0.72 -13.53
CA ALA A 61 -1.37 1.94 -13.15
C ALA A 61 0.11 1.66 -12.78
N PRO A 62 1.00 1.46 -13.76
CA PRO A 62 2.42 1.20 -13.52
C PRO A 62 3.16 2.47 -13.10
N VAL A 63 4.18 2.32 -12.27
CA VAL A 63 5.14 3.38 -11.99
C VAL A 63 6.10 3.47 -13.18
N VAL A 64 5.98 4.52 -13.97
CA VAL A 64 6.87 4.79 -15.08
C VAL A 64 8.04 5.67 -14.61
N ASP A 65 9.12 5.70 -15.39
CA ASP A 65 10.33 6.53 -15.13
C ASP A 65 11.03 6.22 -13.78
N PHE A 66 10.76 5.07 -13.19
CA PHE A 66 11.42 4.64 -11.97
C PHE A 66 12.83 4.12 -12.27
N GLN A 67 13.82 4.82 -11.73
CA GLN A 67 15.24 4.50 -11.88
C GLN A 67 15.82 4.02 -10.54
N PRO A 68 15.79 2.73 -10.22
CA PRO A 68 16.18 2.23 -8.89
C PRO A 68 17.63 2.55 -8.52
N LYS A 69 18.52 2.72 -9.53
CA LYS A 69 19.93 3.10 -9.33
C LYS A 69 20.12 4.48 -8.69
N GLN A 70 19.10 5.33 -8.70
CA GLN A 70 19.15 6.65 -8.05
C GLN A 70 18.98 6.52 -6.54
N TYR A 71 18.21 5.53 -6.07
CA TYR A 71 17.84 5.35 -4.67
C TYR A 71 18.67 4.27 -3.98
N VAL A 72 18.91 3.12 -4.64
CA VAL A 72 19.55 1.96 -4.02
C VAL A 72 21.06 2.10 -3.97
N LYS A 73 21.61 2.17 -2.77
CA LYS A 73 23.05 2.18 -2.49
C LYS A 73 23.39 1.16 -1.41
N PRO A 74 24.40 0.31 -1.61
CA PRO A 74 25.25 0.16 -2.80
C PRO A 74 24.48 -0.51 -3.96
N ARG A 75 24.77 -0.11 -5.20
CA ARG A 75 24.08 -0.62 -6.42
C ARG A 75 24.11 -2.15 -6.58
N LYS A 76 25.08 -2.83 -5.97
CA LYS A 76 25.17 -4.30 -6.00
C LYS A 76 23.95 -4.98 -5.35
N ALA A 77 23.27 -4.30 -4.42
CA ALA A 77 22.06 -4.83 -3.75
C ALA A 77 20.89 -5.04 -4.74
N LEU A 78 20.84 -4.29 -5.84
CA LEU A 78 19.82 -4.45 -6.89
C LEU A 78 19.75 -5.87 -7.47
N LYS A 79 20.87 -6.64 -7.41
CA LYS A 79 20.90 -8.03 -7.91
C LYS A 79 19.98 -8.99 -7.13
N VAL A 80 19.61 -8.62 -5.92
CA VAL A 80 18.78 -9.42 -5.01
C VAL A 80 17.49 -8.68 -4.60
N MET A 81 17.03 -7.75 -5.42
CA MET A 81 15.81 -6.99 -5.22
C MET A 81 14.90 -7.15 -6.43
N CYS A 82 13.69 -7.67 -6.24
CA CYS A 82 12.60 -7.50 -7.21
C CYS A 82 12.11 -6.05 -7.19
N ARG A 83 11.19 -5.71 -8.09
CA ARG A 83 10.71 -4.35 -8.25
C ARG A 83 10.07 -3.78 -6.98
N GLU A 84 9.30 -4.59 -6.26
CA GLU A 84 8.65 -4.18 -5.01
C GLU A 84 9.67 -3.85 -3.92
N ILE A 85 10.76 -4.61 -3.82
CA ILE A 85 11.83 -4.29 -2.87
C ILE A 85 12.51 -2.98 -3.27
N GLN A 86 12.68 -2.73 -4.58
CA GLN A 86 13.28 -1.50 -5.09
C GLN A 86 12.38 -0.28 -4.81
N THR A 87 11.07 -0.39 -5.01
CA THR A 87 10.12 0.70 -4.74
C THR A 87 9.97 0.97 -3.25
N ALA A 88 9.94 -0.08 -2.40
CA ALA A 88 9.97 0.05 -0.94
C ALA A 88 11.23 0.77 -0.46
N PHE A 89 12.39 0.38 -1.00
CA PHE A 89 13.65 1.01 -0.66
C PHE A 89 13.66 2.50 -1.04
N ALA A 90 13.18 2.81 -2.25
CA ALA A 90 13.11 4.19 -2.73
C ALA A 90 12.15 5.04 -1.87
N SER A 91 10.97 4.51 -1.52
CA SER A 91 10.03 5.23 -0.65
C SER A 91 10.62 5.50 0.74
N ALA A 92 11.39 4.54 1.30
CA ALA A 92 12.07 4.73 2.57
C ALA A 92 13.13 5.85 2.51
N GLN A 93 13.95 5.88 1.44
CA GLN A 93 14.94 6.95 1.26
C GLN A 93 14.28 8.33 1.13
N LEU A 94 13.18 8.42 0.35
CA LEU A 94 12.39 9.65 0.20
C LEU A 94 11.76 10.10 1.53
N ALA A 95 11.29 9.17 2.36
CA ALA A 95 10.74 9.49 3.69
C ALA A 95 11.82 10.02 4.64
N ILE A 96 13.01 9.42 4.64
CA ILE A 96 14.18 9.85 5.41
C ILE A 96 14.60 11.27 5.00
N GLU A 97 14.66 11.55 3.70
CA GLU A 97 14.99 12.86 3.16
C GLU A 97 13.94 13.90 3.58
N HIS A 98 12.66 13.58 3.43
CA HIS A 98 11.57 14.49 3.81
C HIS A 98 11.53 14.77 5.32
N ALA A 99 11.92 13.79 6.17
CA ALA A 99 12.03 13.96 7.61
C ALA A 99 13.26 14.77 8.05
N GLY A 100 14.15 15.14 7.14
CA GLY A 100 15.42 15.80 7.47
C GLY A 100 16.39 14.90 8.24
N LEU A 101 16.37 13.59 8.00
CA LEU A 101 17.20 12.60 8.68
C LEU A 101 18.40 12.13 7.86
N SER A 102 18.65 12.68 6.68
CA SER A 102 19.73 12.24 5.79
C SER A 102 21.12 12.29 6.43
N ASP A 103 21.38 13.26 7.29
CA ASP A 103 22.65 13.40 8.00
C ASP A 103 22.76 12.49 9.24
N SER A 104 21.62 11.96 9.72
CA SER A 104 21.54 11.08 10.90
C SER A 104 21.49 9.61 10.54
N ILE A 105 21.25 9.29 9.26
CA ILE A 105 21.09 7.93 8.73
C ILE A 105 22.12 7.73 7.59
N PRO A 106 22.90 6.63 7.57
CA PRO A 106 22.80 5.45 8.47
C PRO A 106 23.11 5.76 9.93
N ALA A 107 22.36 5.15 10.85
CA ALA A 107 22.52 5.35 12.29
C ALA A 107 23.91 4.90 12.78
N SER A 108 24.42 5.59 13.81
CA SER A 108 25.71 5.25 14.42
C SER A 108 25.66 5.46 15.94
N ASP A 109 26.53 4.79 16.68
CA ASP A 109 26.57 4.89 18.16
C ASP A 109 26.91 6.30 18.65
N SER A 110 27.63 7.08 17.86
CA SER A 110 27.96 8.48 18.13
C SER A 110 27.02 9.48 17.45
N GLY A 111 26.05 8.99 16.69
CA GLY A 111 25.08 9.80 15.94
C GLY A 111 23.88 10.22 16.77
N ALA A 112 23.02 11.05 16.17
CA ALA A 112 21.78 11.52 16.78
C ALA A 112 20.78 10.39 17.08
N ILE A 113 20.82 9.30 16.30
CA ILE A 113 19.97 8.12 16.47
C ILE A 113 20.87 6.89 16.64
N PRO A 114 20.92 6.29 17.83
CA PRO A 114 21.64 5.03 18.04
C PRO A 114 21.01 3.90 17.21
N PRO A 115 21.80 2.99 16.59
CA PRO A 115 21.28 1.89 15.75
C PRO A 115 20.21 1.05 16.43
N GLN A 116 20.35 0.80 17.75
CA GLN A 116 19.43 0.00 18.55
C GLN A 116 18.07 0.69 18.80
N ARG A 117 18.01 2.03 18.56
CA ARG A 117 16.82 2.86 18.75
C ARG A 117 16.10 3.15 17.43
N LEU A 118 16.61 2.66 16.30
CA LEU A 118 16.04 2.81 14.97
C LEU A 118 15.44 1.49 14.52
N GLY A 119 14.14 1.50 14.21
CA GLY A 119 13.40 0.34 13.71
C GLY A 119 13.00 0.46 12.23
N ALA A 120 12.59 -0.67 11.64
CA ALA A 120 12.00 -0.74 10.31
C ALA A 120 10.92 -1.82 10.27
N VAL A 121 9.67 -1.44 10.00
CA VAL A 121 8.53 -2.36 9.92
C VAL A 121 7.82 -2.14 8.59
N PHE A 122 7.70 -3.21 7.79
CA PHE A 122 7.15 -3.10 6.45
C PHE A 122 5.99 -4.06 6.22
N GLY A 123 4.90 -3.51 5.69
CA GLY A 123 3.87 -4.28 5.02
C GLY A 123 4.39 -4.82 3.68
N SER A 124 4.05 -6.06 3.39
CA SER A 124 4.52 -6.75 2.20
C SER A 124 3.47 -7.76 1.73
N GLU A 125 3.77 -8.42 0.65
CA GLU A 125 2.98 -9.52 0.11
C GLU A 125 3.90 -10.63 -0.42
N ILE A 126 3.32 -11.75 -0.84
CA ILE A 126 4.09 -12.79 -1.53
C ILE A 126 4.52 -12.23 -2.88
N PHE A 127 5.82 -12.20 -3.13
CA PHE A 127 6.37 -11.77 -4.41
C PHE A 127 6.51 -12.97 -5.35
N PHE A 128 6.11 -12.78 -6.59
CA PHE A 128 6.18 -13.81 -7.61
C PHE A 128 7.29 -13.47 -8.61
N ASN A 129 8.09 -14.48 -8.94
CA ASN A 129 9.08 -14.34 -9.99
C ASN A 129 8.42 -14.37 -11.37
N PRO A 130 8.96 -13.66 -12.35
CA PRO A 130 8.61 -13.88 -13.75
C PRO A 130 8.90 -15.34 -14.14
N PRO A 131 7.98 -16.04 -14.86
CA PRO A 131 8.17 -17.43 -15.26
C PRO A 131 9.49 -17.68 -16.02
N GLU A 132 9.97 -16.68 -16.74
CA GLU A 132 11.18 -16.70 -17.54
C GLU A 132 12.44 -16.97 -16.69
N GLU A 133 12.47 -16.51 -15.44
CA GLU A 133 13.64 -16.73 -14.54
C GLU A 133 13.88 -18.21 -14.20
N LEU A 134 12.86 -19.04 -14.32
CA LEU A 134 12.94 -20.49 -14.07
C LEU A 134 12.84 -21.33 -15.33
N ALA A 135 12.61 -20.69 -16.49
CA ALA A 135 12.34 -21.38 -17.74
C ALA A 135 13.41 -22.39 -18.14
N ASP A 136 14.69 -22.00 -18.06
CA ASP A 136 15.81 -22.90 -18.44
C ASP A 136 15.96 -24.06 -17.47
N SER A 137 15.73 -23.84 -16.18
CA SER A 137 15.69 -24.91 -15.18
C SER A 137 14.57 -25.91 -15.44
N ILE A 138 13.40 -25.40 -15.83
CA ILE A 138 12.23 -26.25 -16.17
C ILE A 138 12.47 -26.99 -17.48
N ARG A 139 13.00 -26.32 -18.51
CA ARG A 139 13.37 -26.98 -19.80
C ARG A 139 14.36 -28.11 -19.58
N GLY A 140 15.33 -27.95 -18.68
CA GLY A 140 16.28 -29.00 -18.31
C GLY A 140 15.62 -30.19 -17.62
N CYS A 141 14.38 -30.10 -17.17
CA CYS A 141 13.60 -31.20 -16.63
C CYS A 141 12.84 -32.00 -17.69
N LEU A 142 12.79 -31.53 -18.94
CA LEU A 142 12.17 -32.27 -20.05
C LEU A 142 13.12 -33.35 -20.56
N ASP A 143 12.57 -34.49 -20.99
CA ASP A 143 13.30 -35.48 -21.77
C ASP A 143 13.13 -35.26 -23.29
N GLU A 144 13.74 -36.13 -24.09
CA GLU A 144 13.69 -36.05 -25.57
C GLU A 144 12.24 -36.16 -26.14
N SER A 145 11.31 -36.72 -25.38
CA SER A 145 9.91 -36.84 -25.74
C SER A 145 9.07 -35.62 -25.32
N GLY A 146 9.66 -34.66 -24.57
CA GLY A 146 8.97 -33.52 -24.00
C GLY A 146 8.25 -33.83 -22.68
N GLN A 147 8.49 -35.02 -22.09
CA GLN A 147 7.90 -35.36 -20.79
C GLN A 147 8.66 -34.68 -19.65
N LEU A 148 7.91 -34.06 -18.72
CA LEU A 148 8.46 -33.38 -17.55
C LEU A 148 8.86 -34.38 -16.46
N HIS A 149 10.10 -34.28 -15.99
CA HIS A 149 10.65 -35.03 -14.88
C HIS A 149 11.00 -34.10 -13.70
N PRO A 150 10.03 -33.77 -12.82
CA PRO A 150 10.25 -32.79 -11.73
C PRO A 150 11.41 -33.13 -10.82
N GLY A 151 11.76 -34.40 -10.66
CA GLY A 151 12.91 -34.85 -9.84
C GLY A 151 14.28 -34.35 -10.30
N ARG A 152 14.40 -33.87 -11.55
CA ARG A 152 15.63 -33.27 -12.09
C ARG A 152 15.79 -31.80 -11.73
N PHE A 153 14.72 -31.11 -11.22
CA PHE A 153 14.73 -29.68 -11.01
C PHE A 153 15.87 -29.21 -10.09
N GLY A 154 16.16 -29.94 -9.01
CA GLY A 154 17.25 -29.56 -8.09
C GLY A 154 18.63 -29.51 -8.73
N GLU A 155 18.88 -30.37 -9.73
CA GLU A 155 20.17 -30.40 -10.47
C GLU A 155 20.20 -29.24 -11.50
N THR A 156 19.15 -29.09 -12.27
CA THR A 156 19.06 -28.04 -13.31
C THR A 156 19.04 -26.66 -12.68
N ALA A 157 18.25 -26.42 -11.64
CA ALA A 157 18.19 -25.15 -10.93
C ALA A 157 19.53 -24.72 -10.33
N ARG A 158 20.34 -25.67 -9.83
CA ARG A 158 21.68 -25.35 -9.32
C ARG A 158 22.64 -24.85 -10.39
N ARG A 159 22.40 -25.14 -11.66
CA ARG A 159 23.19 -24.64 -12.80
C ARG A 159 22.67 -23.35 -13.38
N GLU A 160 21.35 -23.24 -13.50
CA GLU A 160 20.67 -22.20 -14.29
C GLU A 160 20.15 -21.05 -13.43
N VAL A 161 19.85 -21.28 -12.13
CA VAL A 161 19.31 -20.25 -11.25
C VAL A 161 20.43 -19.55 -10.47
N MET A 162 20.36 -18.23 -10.38
CA MET A 162 21.30 -17.44 -9.57
C MET A 162 21.27 -17.91 -8.11
N PRO A 163 22.42 -18.14 -7.45
CA PRO A 163 22.48 -18.72 -6.09
C PRO A 163 21.65 -17.97 -5.03
N LEU A 164 21.50 -16.65 -5.15
CA LEU A 164 20.72 -15.82 -4.23
C LEU A 164 19.35 -15.44 -4.79
N TRP A 165 18.86 -16.14 -5.81
CA TRP A 165 17.61 -15.86 -6.50
C TRP A 165 16.42 -15.71 -5.53
N MET A 166 16.30 -16.59 -4.54
CA MET A 166 15.18 -16.57 -3.60
C MET A 166 15.09 -15.27 -2.81
N LEU A 167 16.23 -14.60 -2.52
CA LEU A 167 16.22 -13.32 -1.81
C LEU A 167 15.48 -12.22 -2.55
N LYS A 168 15.32 -12.33 -3.87
CA LYS A 168 14.54 -11.38 -4.66
C LYS A 168 13.03 -11.41 -4.35
N TYR A 169 12.53 -12.54 -3.79
CA TYR A 169 11.10 -12.80 -3.71
C TYR A 169 10.60 -13.12 -2.30
N LEU A 170 11.46 -12.95 -1.28
CA LEU A 170 11.04 -13.14 0.10
C LEU A 170 10.31 -11.88 0.61
N PRO A 171 9.12 -12.01 1.22
CA PRO A 171 8.31 -10.87 1.66
C PRO A 171 8.94 -10.05 2.79
N ASN A 172 9.93 -10.58 3.50
CA ASN A 172 10.67 -9.85 4.53
C ASN A 172 11.81 -8.97 3.97
N MET A 173 12.14 -9.08 2.70
CA MET A 173 13.29 -8.37 2.14
C MET A 173 13.13 -6.84 2.08
N PRO A 174 11.94 -6.25 1.90
CA PRO A 174 11.79 -4.80 2.04
C PRO A 174 12.31 -4.28 3.39
N ALA A 175 11.84 -4.83 4.51
CA ALA A 175 12.30 -4.47 5.84
C ALA A 175 13.79 -4.75 6.05
N CYS A 176 14.29 -5.90 5.56
CA CYS A 176 15.69 -6.29 5.68
C CYS A 176 16.60 -5.33 4.90
N GLN A 177 16.31 -5.06 3.62
CA GLN A 177 17.16 -4.20 2.78
C GLN A 177 17.16 -2.75 3.25
N VAL A 178 16.01 -2.24 3.67
CA VAL A 178 15.91 -0.92 4.29
C VAL A 178 16.71 -0.90 5.59
N GLY A 179 16.46 -1.85 6.52
CA GLY A 179 17.16 -1.94 7.79
C GLY A 179 18.70 -1.97 7.66
N ILE A 180 19.21 -2.75 6.70
CA ILE A 180 20.65 -2.81 6.38
C ILE A 180 21.14 -1.44 5.92
N SER A 181 20.40 -0.75 5.05
CA SER A 181 20.85 0.52 4.47
C SER A 181 20.92 1.66 5.48
N ILE A 182 20.05 1.62 6.48
CA ILE A 182 19.98 2.64 7.55
C ILE A 182 20.75 2.26 8.81
N ASN A 183 21.41 1.10 8.80
CA ASN A 183 22.08 0.50 9.96
C ASN A 183 21.15 0.37 11.18
N SER A 184 19.90 -0.06 10.95
CA SER A 184 18.94 -0.35 12.01
C SER A 184 19.33 -1.64 12.73
N GLN A 185 19.43 -1.58 14.06
CA GLN A 185 19.62 -2.71 14.98
C GLN A 185 18.48 -2.79 16.01
N GLY A 186 17.50 -1.92 15.89
CA GLY A 186 16.25 -1.96 16.64
C GLY A 186 15.24 -2.95 16.05
N PRO A 187 13.95 -2.79 16.38
CA PRO A 187 12.90 -3.67 15.88
C PRO A 187 12.86 -3.73 14.34
N ASN A 188 12.78 -4.94 13.79
CA ASN A 188 12.63 -5.15 12.35
C ASN A 188 11.61 -6.27 12.13
N ASN A 189 10.54 -5.99 11.38
CA ASN A 189 9.51 -6.97 11.08
C ASN A 189 8.88 -6.73 9.71
N SER A 190 8.23 -7.78 9.20
CA SER A 190 7.46 -7.74 7.96
C SER A 190 6.09 -8.37 8.17
N LEU A 191 5.06 -7.67 7.74
CA LEU A 191 3.66 -8.05 7.89
C LEU A 191 3.06 -8.37 6.53
N VAL A 192 2.49 -9.57 6.40
CA VAL A 192 1.85 -10.05 5.17
C VAL A 192 0.38 -10.29 5.49
N LEU A 193 -0.43 -9.23 5.44
CA LEU A 193 -1.83 -9.17 5.85
C LEU A 193 -2.72 -8.58 4.75
N GLY A 194 -2.34 -8.74 3.46
CA GLY A 194 -3.05 -8.10 2.35
C GLY A 194 -2.98 -6.57 2.44
N ASP A 195 -4.05 -5.92 2.07
CA ASP A 195 -4.11 -4.47 1.93
C ASP A 195 -3.99 -3.71 3.27
N VAL A 196 -4.25 -4.37 4.40
CA VAL A 196 -4.07 -3.80 5.74
C VAL A 196 -2.62 -3.86 6.26
N SER A 197 -1.68 -4.41 5.48
CA SER A 197 -0.28 -4.60 5.90
C SER A 197 0.42 -3.30 6.30
N GLY A 198 0.19 -2.21 5.57
CA GLY A 198 0.78 -0.90 5.86
C GLY A 198 0.32 -0.30 7.18
N PRO A 199 -0.99 -0.12 7.42
CA PRO A 199 -1.53 0.31 8.72
C PRO A 199 -1.17 -0.64 9.87
N ALA A 200 -1.07 -1.95 9.63
CA ALA A 200 -0.61 -2.89 10.64
C ALA A 200 0.86 -2.66 11.02
N ALA A 201 1.71 -2.30 10.06
CA ALA A 201 3.09 -1.91 10.35
C ALA A 201 3.17 -0.63 11.19
N LEU A 202 2.24 0.33 11.00
CA LEU A 202 2.11 1.50 11.87
C LEU A 202 1.71 1.10 13.29
N LEU A 203 0.69 0.26 13.46
CA LEU A 203 0.24 -0.21 14.78
C LEU A 203 1.37 -0.92 15.54
N GLU A 204 2.18 -1.70 14.86
CA GLU A 204 3.34 -2.35 15.48
C GLU A 204 4.43 -1.34 15.87
N ALA A 205 4.71 -0.36 15.01
CA ALA A 205 5.64 0.72 15.30
C ALA A 205 5.21 1.57 16.51
N GLU A 206 3.91 1.89 16.63
CA GLU A 206 3.36 2.55 17.82
C GLU A 206 3.68 1.77 19.10
N SER A 207 3.52 0.45 19.08
CA SER A 207 3.85 -0.41 20.23
C SER A 207 5.33 -0.31 20.61
N TYR A 208 6.25 -0.31 19.65
CA TYR A 208 7.68 -0.17 19.91
C TYR A 208 8.06 1.20 20.50
N LEU A 209 7.46 2.27 19.95
CA LEU A 209 7.69 3.64 20.42
C LEU A 209 7.11 3.86 21.83
N GLN A 210 5.87 3.44 22.07
CA GLN A 210 5.21 3.58 23.39
C GLN A 210 5.91 2.79 24.49
N ARG A 211 6.44 1.61 24.16
CA ARG A 211 7.23 0.78 25.09
C ARG A 211 8.66 1.28 25.26
N GLY A 212 9.06 2.33 24.56
CA GLY A 212 10.40 2.88 24.62
C GLY A 212 11.48 1.95 24.06
N ILE A 213 11.14 1.04 23.15
CA ILE A 213 12.09 0.13 22.49
C ILE A 213 12.82 0.84 21.35
N ALA A 214 12.12 1.70 20.62
CA ALA A 214 12.66 2.55 19.57
C ALA A 214 12.36 4.02 19.84
N ASP A 215 13.10 4.94 19.22
CA ASP A 215 12.81 6.38 19.18
C ASP A 215 12.26 6.78 17.79
N VAL A 216 12.71 6.09 16.75
CA VAL A 216 12.31 6.28 15.36
C VAL A 216 12.04 4.92 14.71
N VAL A 217 10.95 4.80 13.98
CA VAL A 217 10.63 3.62 13.19
C VAL A 217 10.28 4.05 11.76
N LEU A 218 10.94 3.44 10.78
CA LEU A 218 10.49 3.51 9.39
C LEU A 218 9.36 2.51 9.20
N VAL A 219 8.18 3.03 8.92
CA VAL A 219 6.99 2.26 8.59
C VAL A 219 6.75 2.35 7.10
N GLY A 220 6.65 1.23 6.40
CA GLY A 220 6.38 1.25 4.97
C GLY A 220 5.57 0.08 4.49
N ALA A 221 5.16 0.12 3.24
CA ALA A 221 4.65 -1.05 2.54
C ALA A 221 4.86 -0.92 1.03
N THR A 222 4.86 -2.07 0.36
CA THR A 222 5.02 -2.17 -1.09
C THR A 222 4.12 -3.26 -1.65
N GLY A 223 3.63 -3.05 -2.86
CA GLY A 223 2.79 -4.03 -3.53
C GLY A 223 2.54 -3.70 -5.00
N THR A 224 1.99 -4.68 -5.70
CA THR A 224 1.59 -4.51 -7.10
C THR A 224 0.49 -5.49 -7.49
N ARG A 225 -0.39 -5.05 -8.38
CA ARG A 225 -1.51 -5.82 -8.95
C ARG A 225 -1.52 -5.79 -10.47
N ILE A 226 -0.38 -5.47 -11.10
CA ILE A 226 -0.30 -5.32 -12.57
C ILE A 226 0.48 -6.42 -13.28
N GLY A 227 1.05 -7.38 -12.56
CA GLY A 227 1.74 -8.53 -13.17
C GLY A 227 0.78 -9.69 -13.40
N SER A 228 0.91 -10.37 -14.54
CA SER A 228 0.05 -11.51 -14.91
C SER A 228 0.03 -12.61 -13.84
N THR A 229 1.19 -13.03 -13.37
CA THR A 229 1.29 -14.05 -12.32
C THR A 229 0.58 -13.61 -11.02
N ARG A 230 0.62 -12.31 -10.69
CA ARG A 230 -0.03 -11.77 -9.50
C ARG A 230 -1.54 -11.74 -9.63
N MET A 231 -2.05 -11.38 -10.80
CA MET A 231 -3.47 -11.37 -11.08
C MET A 231 -4.09 -12.77 -11.01
N LEU A 232 -3.33 -13.82 -11.34
CA LEU A 232 -3.76 -15.22 -11.15
C LEU A 232 -4.02 -15.58 -9.69
N TYR A 233 -3.25 -15.00 -8.75
CA TYR A 233 -3.39 -15.24 -7.32
C TYR A 233 -4.43 -14.33 -6.63
N HIS A 234 -4.81 -13.22 -7.28
CA HIS A 234 -5.82 -12.27 -6.80
C HIS A 234 -7.08 -12.29 -7.67
N ARG A 235 -7.55 -13.50 -7.99
CA ARG A 235 -8.71 -13.73 -8.86
C ARG A 235 -10.04 -13.23 -8.29
N ASP A 236 -10.07 -12.91 -7.02
CA ASP A 236 -11.29 -12.48 -6.32
C ASP A 236 -11.70 -11.05 -6.73
N SER A 237 -10.78 -10.28 -7.29
CA SER A 237 -11.07 -8.95 -7.81
C SER A 237 -11.39 -9.03 -9.31
N PRO A 238 -12.57 -8.56 -9.74
CA PRO A 238 -12.97 -8.60 -11.15
C PRO A 238 -12.06 -7.69 -11.99
N ILE A 239 -11.47 -8.25 -13.06
CA ILE A 239 -10.65 -7.49 -14.02
C ILE A 239 -11.58 -6.56 -14.81
N PRO A 240 -11.17 -5.30 -15.09
CA PRO A 240 -11.98 -4.36 -15.85
C PRO A 240 -12.35 -4.90 -17.24
N VAL A 241 -13.63 -4.82 -17.55
CA VAL A 241 -14.15 -5.18 -18.87
C VAL A 241 -13.95 -3.99 -19.82
N ARG A 242 -13.51 -4.26 -21.05
CA ARG A 242 -13.44 -3.24 -22.11
C ARG A 242 -14.84 -2.68 -22.41
N GLY A 243 -14.95 -1.35 -22.48
CA GLY A 243 -16.21 -0.65 -22.68
C GLY A 243 -15.97 0.72 -23.32
N GLU A 244 -16.91 1.63 -23.13
CA GLU A 244 -16.90 2.98 -23.72
C GLU A 244 -16.06 3.98 -22.89
N LEU A 245 -15.71 3.65 -21.64
CA LEU A 245 -14.92 4.53 -20.79
C LEU A 245 -13.50 4.70 -21.34
N ALA A 246 -12.97 5.90 -21.21
CA ALA A 246 -11.56 6.16 -21.46
C ALA A 246 -10.69 5.34 -20.48
N ILE A 247 -9.51 4.90 -20.93
CA ILE A 247 -8.65 4.00 -20.14
C ILE A 247 -8.29 4.63 -18.79
N GLU A 248 -8.00 5.90 -18.77
CA GLU A 248 -7.68 6.67 -17.57
C GLU A 248 -8.84 6.82 -16.59
N ASP A 249 -10.07 6.52 -16.98
CA ASP A 249 -11.28 6.62 -16.17
C ASP A 249 -11.83 5.26 -15.71
N LEU A 250 -11.11 4.16 -15.98
CA LEU A 250 -11.54 2.80 -15.62
C LEU A 250 -11.45 2.49 -14.12
N SER A 251 -10.59 3.17 -13.36
CA SER A 251 -10.54 3.00 -11.91
C SER A 251 -11.61 3.85 -11.26
N ARG A 252 -12.69 3.23 -10.80
CA ARG A 252 -13.91 3.90 -10.33
C ARG A 252 -14.34 3.40 -8.94
N PRO A 253 -13.59 3.77 -7.88
CA PRO A 253 -13.98 3.43 -6.51
C PRO A 253 -15.35 4.02 -6.15
N HIS A 254 -16.14 3.30 -5.38
CA HIS A 254 -17.51 3.63 -4.98
C HIS A 254 -18.52 3.84 -6.13
N ASP A 255 -18.18 3.44 -7.35
CA ASP A 255 -19.14 3.46 -8.44
C ASP A 255 -19.90 2.11 -8.51
N PRO A 256 -21.22 2.09 -8.32
CA PRO A 256 -22.00 0.85 -8.42
C PRO A 256 -21.94 0.22 -9.82
N ASN A 257 -21.49 0.98 -10.82
CA ASN A 257 -21.27 0.51 -12.19
C ASN A 257 -19.79 0.35 -12.54
N ALA A 258 -18.89 0.30 -11.53
CA ALA A 258 -17.47 0.11 -11.77
C ALA A 258 -17.21 -1.09 -12.69
N PRO A 259 -16.38 -0.95 -13.74
CA PRO A 259 -16.14 -2.02 -14.71
C PRO A 259 -15.30 -3.18 -14.15
N GLY A 260 -14.69 -2.97 -12.99
CA GLY A 260 -13.81 -3.90 -12.30
C GLY A 260 -12.69 -3.16 -11.57
N VAL A 261 -11.78 -3.92 -10.97
CA VAL A 261 -10.65 -3.40 -10.20
C VAL A 261 -9.45 -3.20 -11.12
N VAL A 262 -8.99 -1.96 -11.24
CA VAL A 262 -7.75 -1.63 -11.97
C VAL A 262 -6.57 -1.89 -11.04
N GLY A 263 -5.65 -2.77 -11.45
CA GLY A 263 -4.40 -3.01 -10.71
C GLY A 263 -3.43 -1.83 -10.83
N GLY A 264 -2.67 -1.59 -9.78
CA GLY A 264 -1.60 -0.61 -9.74
C GLY A 264 -0.31 -1.19 -9.13
N GLU A 265 0.74 -0.40 -9.10
CA GLU A 265 1.94 -0.70 -8.33
C GLU A 265 2.36 0.54 -7.53
N GLY A 266 2.94 0.33 -6.35
CA GLY A 266 3.41 1.43 -5.53
C GLY A 266 4.08 1.00 -4.25
N ALA A 267 4.65 1.99 -3.57
CA ALA A 267 5.17 1.87 -2.22
C ALA A 267 5.06 3.21 -1.51
N ALA A 268 4.85 3.19 -0.20
CA ALA A 268 5.03 4.36 0.62
C ALA A 268 5.76 4.02 1.91
N SER A 269 6.41 5.01 2.48
CA SER A 269 7.07 4.91 3.77
C SER A 269 6.83 6.18 4.59
N LEU A 270 6.73 6.01 5.90
CA LEU A 270 6.54 7.06 6.90
C LEU A 270 7.70 7.00 7.88
N VAL A 271 8.19 8.16 8.31
CA VAL A 271 9.03 8.27 9.49
C VAL A 271 8.12 8.53 10.68
N VAL A 272 8.10 7.59 11.61
CA VAL A 272 7.24 7.62 12.80
C VAL A 272 8.12 7.69 14.04
N GLU A 273 7.84 8.64 14.92
CA GLU A 273 8.65 8.87 16.11
C GLU A 273 7.81 9.40 17.28
N THR A 274 8.37 9.37 18.49
CA THR A 274 7.72 10.03 19.62
C THR A 274 7.78 11.55 19.43
N ARG A 275 6.75 12.26 19.87
CA ARG A 275 6.72 13.74 19.81
C ARG A 275 7.96 14.36 20.43
N ARG A 276 8.37 13.86 21.60
CA ARG A 276 9.56 14.33 22.31
C ARG A 276 10.84 14.17 21.47
N HIS A 277 10.98 13.06 20.71
CA HIS A 277 12.13 12.86 19.84
C HIS A 277 12.11 13.86 18.67
N ALA A 278 10.96 14.03 18.03
CA ALA A 278 10.78 14.98 16.93
C ALA A 278 11.10 16.43 17.36
N GLU A 279 10.58 16.86 18.52
CA GLU A 279 10.82 18.19 19.07
C GLU A 279 12.30 18.42 19.42
N ARG A 280 12.99 17.43 20.02
CA ARG A 280 14.42 17.53 20.34
C ARG A 280 15.30 17.76 19.12
N ARG A 281 14.97 17.20 17.99
CA ARG A 281 15.70 17.37 16.72
C ARG A 281 15.16 18.51 15.85
N GLY A 282 14.11 19.21 16.29
CA GLY A 282 13.49 20.32 15.55
C GLY A 282 12.75 19.88 14.29
N ALA A 283 12.23 18.66 14.26
CA ALA A 283 11.50 18.15 13.10
C ALA A 283 10.11 18.78 12.98
N PRO A 284 9.66 19.12 11.77
CA PRO A 284 8.26 19.45 11.54
C PRO A 284 7.39 18.21 11.80
N VAL A 285 6.32 18.38 12.58
CA VAL A 285 5.28 17.36 12.75
C VAL A 285 4.27 17.52 11.61
N LEU A 286 4.11 16.49 10.79
CA LEU A 286 3.16 16.50 9.66
C LEU A 286 1.77 16.05 10.09
N ALA A 287 1.70 15.08 11.02
CA ALA A 287 0.47 14.59 11.63
C ALA A 287 0.78 13.91 12.97
N THR A 288 -0.23 13.84 13.84
CA THR A 288 -0.23 13.02 15.05
C THR A 288 -1.11 11.81 14.84
N VAL A 289 -0.65 10.63 15.25
CA VAL A 289 -1.49 9.43 15.31
C VAL A 289 -2.31 9.48 16.59
N LEU A 290 -3.60 9.70 16.47
CA LEU A 290 -4.52 9.84 17.61
C LEU A 290 -5.03 8.49 18.09
N ALA A 291 -5.36 7.60 17.16
CA ALA A 291 -5.81 6.24 17.45
C ALA A 291 -5.60 5.33 16.23
N THR A 292 -5.34 4.05 16.51
CA THR A 292 -5.25 2.98 15.50
C THR A 292 -6.03 1.77 15.99
N ALA A 293 -6.85 1.19 15.13
CA ALA A 293 -7.62 -0.02 15.45
C ALA A 293 -7.58 -1.02 14.31
N SER A 294 -7.45 -2.29 14.69
CA SER A 294 -7.59 -3.44 13.79
C SER A 294 -8.78 -4.28 14.22
N ARG A 295 -9.61 -4.71 13.27
CA ARG A 295 -10.77 -5.58 13.50
C ARG A 295 -10.85 -6.65 12.43
N PHE A 296 -11.45 -7.77 12.80
CA PHE A 296 -11.72 -8.87 11.90
C PHE A 296 -13.16 -9.37 12.07
N SER A 297 -13.83 -9.57 10.95
CA SER A 297 -15.14 -10.23 10.90
C SER A 297 -15.15 -11.16 9.70
N ALA A 298 -15.10 -12.47 9.95
CA ALA A 298 -15.06 -13.46 8.88
C ALA A 298 -16.24 -13.26 7.92
N THR A 299 -15.95 -13.21 6.63
CA THR A 299 -16.96 -13.20 5.55
C THR A 299 -17.60 -14.58 5.41
N ASP A 300 -18.73 -14.66 4.69
CA ASP A 300 -19.39 -15.96 4.45
C ASP A 300 -18.53 -16.89 3.59
N ALA A 301 -17.70 -16.34 2.70
CA ALA A 301 -16.72 -17.10 1.94
C ALA A 301 -15.75 -17.86 2.88
N ILE A 302 -15.19 -17.17 3.87
CA ILE A 302 -14.31 -17.81 4.87
C ILE A 302 -15.05 -18.81 5.72
N ARG A 303 -16.29 -18.50 6.16
CA ARG A 303 -17.09 -19.37 7.02
C ARG A 303 -17.52 -20.67 6.34
N SER A 304 -17.88 -20.59 5.06
CA SER A 304 -18.32 -21.73 4.27
C SER A 304 -17.19 -22.52 3.61
N GLY A 305 -15.99 -21.93 3.49
CA GLY A 305 -14.89 -22.46 2.69
C GLY A 305 -15.17 -22.45 1.19
N GLN A 306 -16.20 -21.75 0.75
CA GLN A 306 -16.56 -21.56 -0.66
C GLN A 306 -15.90 -20.32 -1.22
N ARG A 307 -15.73 -20.26 -2.56
CA ARG A 307 -15.26 -19.03 -3.22
C ARG A 307 -16.38 -17.99 -3.20
N GLU A 308 -16.01 -16.71 -3.04
CA GLU A 308 -16.98 -15.60 -3.09
C GLU A 308 -17.84 -15.61 -4.37
N SER A 309 -17.28 -16.03 -5.49
CA SER A 309 -18.01 -16.18 -6.76
C SER A 309 -19.10 -17.26 -6.77
N GLU A 310 -19.14 -18.14 -5.77
CA GLU A 310 -20.11 -19.25 -5.63
C GLU A 310 -21.19 -18.93 -4.61
N LEU A 311 -21.07 -17.80 -3.92
CA LEU A 311 -22.05 -17.34 -2.93
C LEU A 311 -23.04 -16.37 -3.56
N ASP A 312 -24.29 -16.37 -3.07
CA ASP A 312 -25.18 -15.24 -3.29
C ASP A 312 -24.46 -13.96 -2.82
N PRO A 313 -24.63 -12.80 -3.52
CA PRO A 313 -23.91 -11.59 -3.17
C PRO A 313 -24.09 -11.32 -1.67
N PRO A 314 -23.00 -11.29 -0.87
CA PRO A 314 -23.10 -11.03 0.55
C PRO A 314 -23.79 -9.70 0.76
N ASN A 315 -24.56 -9.62 1.82
CA ASN A 315 -25.20 -8.39 2.24
C ASN A 315 -24.07 -7.36 2.51
N SER A 316 -24.11 -6.19 1.88
CA SER A 316 -23.14 -5.09 2.05
C SER A 316 -22.88 -4.74 3.53
N ARG A 317 -23.88 -4.90 4.41
CA ARG A 317 -23.74 -4.78 5.86
C ARG A 317 -22.74 -5.76 6.47
N GLN A 318 -22.62 -6.95 5.92
CA GLN A 318 -21.72 -7.99 6.45
C GLN A 318 -20.27 -7.71 6.05
N ALA A 319 -20.06 -7.24 4.81
CA ALA A 319 -18.76 -6.77 4.34
C ALA A 319 -18.25 -5.56 5.14
N GLY A 320 -19.14 -4.63 5.52
CA GLY A 320 -18.82 -3.44 6.31
C GLY A 320 -18.61 -3.66 7.82
N THR A 321 -18.89 -4.85 8.36
CA THR A 321 -18.87 -5.05 9.82
C THR A 321 -17.51 -4.77 10.46
N ALA A 322 -16.43 -5.31 9.92
CA ALA A 322 -15.07 -5.08 10.44
C ALA A 322 -14.68 -3.61 10.32
N ILE A 323 -15.03 -2.97 9.19
CA ILE A 323 -14.77 -1.56 8.91
C ILE A 323 -15.48 -0.69 9.95
N ARG A 324 -16.78 -0.88 10.14
CA ARG A 324 -17.58 -0.19 11.15
C ARG A 324 -17.00 -0.32 12.56
N LEU A 325 -16.61 -1.54 12.95
CA LEU A 325 -16.01 -1.79 14.26
C LEU A 325 -14.63 -1.13 14.41
N ALA A 326 -13.85 -1.04 13.34
CA ALA A 326 -12.56 -0.36 13.35
C ALA A 326 -12.75 1.16 13.49
N ILE A 327 -13.68 1.75 12.74
CA ILE A 327 -14.02 3.18 12.82
C ILE A 327 -14.51 3.50 14.25
N GLN A 328 -15.48 2.75 14.77
CA GLN A 328 -16.01 2.97 16.13
C GLN A 328 -14.89 2.93 17.17
N ALA A 329 -13.97 1.97 17.05
CA ALA A 329 -12.87 1.82 18.00
C ALA A 329 -11.91 3.02 18.01
N VAL A 330 -11.56 3.60 16.87
CA VAL A 330 -10.68 4.79 16.84
C VAL A 330 -11.39 6.04 17.35
N LEU A 331 -12.70 6.17 17.11
CA LEU A 331 -13.50 7.25 17.67
C LEU A 331 -13.60 7.14 19.19
N ASP A 332 -13.89 5.95 19.72
CA ASP A 332 -13.97 5.70 21.16
C ASP A 332 -12.61 5.95 21.87
N GLN A 333 -11.49 5.56 21.23
CA GLN A 333 -10.15 5.75 21.77
C GLN A 333 -9.72 7.21 21.78
N SER A 334 -10.05 7.96 20.72
CA SER A 334 -9.63 9.35 20.57
C SER A 334 -10.58 10.37 21.24
N GLY A 335 -11.83 9.97 21.46
CA GLY A 335 -12.90 10.87 21.90
C GLY A 335 -13.38 11.86 20.81
N VAL A 336 -12.95 11.66 19.56
CA VAL A 336 -13.40 12.48 18.41
C VAL A 336 -14.77 12.00 17.94
N ALA A 337 -15.71 12.92 17.78
CA ALA A 337 -17.05 12.60 17.28
C ALA A 337 -17.05 12.44 15.75
N PRO A 338 -17.95 11.62 15.17
CA PRO A 338 -18.02 11.38 13.72
C PRO A 338 -18.11 12.65 12.87
N ASP A 339 -18.85 13.65 13.33
CA ASP A 339 -19.07 14.94 12.67
C ASP A 339 -17.86 15.89 12.74
N GLN A 340 -16.86 15.56 13.56
CA GLN A 340 -15.59 16.29 13.64
C GLN A 340 -14.56 15.81 12.61
N ILE A 341 -14.80 14.70 11.91
CA ILE A 341 -13.88 14.22 10.86
C ILE A 341 -13.99 15.15 9.64
N GLY A 342 -12.83 15.64 9.17
CA GLY A 342 -12.76 16.56 8.03
C GLY A 342 -12.56 15.88 6.69
N LEU A 343 -11.97 14.66 6.71
CA LEU A 343 -11.66 13.89 5.51
C LEU A 343 -11.57 12.39 5.86
N VAL A 344 -12.05 11.55 4.95
CA VAL A 344 -11.75 10.11 4.94
C VAL A 344 -10.83 9.80 3.76
N THR A 345 -9.69 9.13 3.99
CA THR A 345 -8.98 8.43 2.93
C THR A 345 -9.56 7.02 2.82
N SER A 346 -10.31 6.82 1.74
CA SER A 346 -11.10 5.61 1.47
C SER A 346 -10.22 4.52 0.85
N HIS A 347 -10.47 3.26 1.23
CA HIS A 347 -9.83 2.09 0.62
C HIS A 347 -10.63 1.51 -0.56
N ALA A 348 -11.69 2.16 -0.98
CA ALA A 348 -12.45 1.69 -2.14
C ALA A 348 -11.56 1.51 -3.38
N ILE A 349 -11.70 0.38 -4.07
CA ILE A 349 -10.83 -0.04 -5.17
C ILE A 349 -11.57 -0.25 -6.50
N GLY A 350 -12.88 -0.04 -6.53
CA GLY A 350 -13.76 -0.38 -7.67
C GLY A 350 -14.32 -1.81 -7.59
N ASP A 351 -14.15 -2.49 -6.46
CA ASP A 351 -14.90 -3.70 -6.13
C ASP A 351 -16.25 -3.28 -5.54
N ARG A 352 -17.32 -3.49 -6.31
CA ARG A 352 -18.67 -3.00 -5.97
C ARG A 352 -19.15 -3.43 -4.60
N GLN A 353 -18.75 -4.60 -4.16
CA GLN A 353 -19.21 -5.19 -2.92
C GLN A 353 -18.41 -4.66 -1.72
N ALA A 354 -17.08 -4.66 -1.83
CA ALA A 354 -16.20 -4.11 -0.81
C ALA A 354 -16.47 -2.61 -0.62
N ASP A 355 -16.60 -1.86 -1.73
CA ASP A 355 -16.85 -0.43 -1.73
C ASP A 355 -18.23 -0.09 -1.12
N ALA A 356 -19.26 -0.87 -1.42
CA ALA A 356 -20.59 -0.70 -0.80
C ALA A 356 -20.56 -1.04 0.71
N GLY A 357 -19.72 -1.98 1.13
CA GLY A 357 -19.49 -2.31 2.54
C GLY A 357 -18.84 -1.14 3.30
N GLU A 358 -17.85 -0.49 2.70
CA GLU A 358 -17.21 0.70 3.28
C GLU A 358 -18.21 1.87 3.39
N ALA A 359 -18.96 2.15 2.32
CA ALA A 359 -19.98 3.21 2.32
C ALA A 359 -21.04 2.98 3.42
N ALA A 360 -21.55 1.76 3.54
CA ALA A 360 -22.51 1.40 4.58
C ALA A 360 -21.93 1.57 5.99
N ALA A 361 -20.65 1.17 6.20
CA ALA A 361 -20.00 1.31 7.49
C ALA A 361 -19.82 2.77 7.92
N LEU A 362 -19.44 3.65 6.99
CA LEU A 362 -19.34 5.10 7.22
C LEU A 362 -20.69 5.71 7.59
N ALA A 363 -21.73 5.36 6.82
CA ALA A 363 -23.10 5.84 7.08
C ALA A 363 -23.65 5.37 8.44
N GLU A 364 -23.45 4.08 8.80
CA GLU A 364 -23.89 3.53 10.10
C GLU A 364 -23.21 4.21 11.29
N VAL A 365 -21.95 4.65 11.14
CA VAL A 365 -21.24 5.39 12.21
C VAL A 365 -21.57 6.87 12.20
N GLY A 366 -22.15 7.40 11.13
CA GLY A 366 -22.52 8.81 10.99
C GLY A 366 -21.38 9.71 10.50
N VAL A 367 -20.37 9.13 9.81
CA VAL A 367 -19.31 9.91 9.15
C VAL A 367 -19.82 10.44 7.82
N THR A 368 -19.91 11.76 7.66
CA THR A 368 -20.53 12.44 6.51
C THR A 368 -19.61 13.45 5.82
N CYS A 369 -18.31 13.44 6.15
CA CYS A 369 -17.32 14.34 5.54
C CYS A 369 -16.94 13.91 4.11
N PRO A 370 -16.21 14.77 3.37
CA PRO A 370 -15.63 14.39 2.09
C PRO A 370 -14.71 13.17 2.17
N LEU A 371 -14.69 12.38 1.08
CA LEU A 371 -13.77 11.26 0.89
C LEU A 371 -12.79 11.56 -0.24
N VAL A 372 -11.58 10.95 -0.13
CA VAL A 372 -10.65 10.81 -1.24
C VAL A 372 -10.32 9.33 -1.44
N ALA A 373 -10.54 8.82 -2.65
CA ALA A 373 -10.15 7.47 -3.05
C ALA A 373 -8.96 7.55 -4.01
N VAL A 374 -7.76 7.32 -3.48
CA VAL A 374 -6.49 7.43 -4.22
C VAL A 374 -6.40 6.41 -5.34
N SER A 375 -7.05 5.26 -5.17
CA SER A 375 -7.16 4.18 -6.16
C SER A 375 -7.72 4.65 -7.51
N ALA A 376 -8.57 5.69 -7.53
CA ALA A 376 -9.04 6.32 -8.78
C ALA A 376 -7.88 6.82 -9.66
N SER A 377 -6.77 7.20 -9.05
CA SER A 377 -5.59 7.75 -9.73
C SER A 377 -4.46 6.74 -9.93
N ILE A 378 -4.27 5.80 -9.00
CA ILE A 378 -3.11 4.89 -8.98
C ILE A 378 -3.49 3.41 -9.10
N GLY A 379 -4.78 3.08 -9.20
CA GLY A 379 -5.25 1.71 -9.12
C GLY A 379 -5.04 1.07 -7.74
N HIS A 380 -5.41 -0.20 -7.62
CA HIS A 380 -5.23 -1.01 -6.43
C HIS A 380 -3.79 -1.53 -6.35
N THR A 381 -3.06 -1.13 -5.32
CA THR A 381 -1.63 -1.43 -5.16
C THR A 381 -1.34 -2.56 -4.16
N GLY A 382 -2.37 -3.29 -3.73
CA GLY A 382 -2.22 -4.39 -2.77
C GLY A 382 -1.70 -3.93 -1.42
N ALA A 383 -0.71 -4.61 -0.87
CA ALA A 383 -0.17 -4.31 0.45
C ALA A 383 0.30 -2.84 0.63
N ALA A 384 0.56 -2.13 -0.48
CA ALA A 384 0.93 -0.71 -0.43
C ALA A 384 -0.26 0.24 -0.28
N SER A 385 -1.50 -0.20 -0.59
CA SER A 385 -2.68 0.68 -0.62
C SER A 385 -2.87 1.43 0.70
N GLY A 386 -2.97 0.71 1.81
CA GLY A 386 -3.25 1.31 3.11
C GLY A 386 -2.19 2.33 3.58
N VAL A 387 -0.91 2.14 3.25
CA VAL A 387 0.12 3.12 3.61
C VAL A 387 0.13 4.33 2.68
N ILE A 388 -0.27 4.18 1.41
CA ILE A 388 -0.42 5.30 0.47
C ILE A 388 -1.64 6.16 0.88
N GLU A 389 -2.72 5.54 1.30
CA GLU A 389 -3.90 6.18 1.87
C GLU A 389 -3.55 6.96 3.14
N LEU A 390 -2.80 6.34 4.06
CA LEU A 390 -2.25 7.01 5.24
C LEU A 390 -1.36 8.22 4.85
N ALA A 391 -0.43 8.03 3.94
CA ALA A 391 0.44 9.11 3.45
C ALA A 391 -0.37 10.25 2.82
N THR A 392 -1.46 9.93 2.11
CA THR A 392 -2.38 10.93 1.56
C THR A 392 -3.07 11.72 2.68
N GLY A 393 -3.54 11.05 3.72
CA GLY A 393 -4.12 11.71 4.90
C GLY A 393 -3.12 12.64 5.59
N VAL A 394 -1.89 12.21 5.78
CA VAL A 394 -0.79 13.03 6.35
C VAL A 394 -0.52 14.27 5.48
N LEU A 395 -0.42 14.09 4.16
CA LEU A 395 -0.18 15.21 3.24
C LEU A 395 -1.37 16.17 3.17
N SER A 396 -2.59 15.66 3.29
CA SER A 396 -3.81 16.48 3.35
C SER A 396 -3.84 17.36 4.61
N LEU A 397 -3.45 16.80 5.76
CA LEU A 397 -3.31 17.57 7.00
C LEU A 397 -2.21 18.63 6.88
N ALA A 398 -1.01 18.25 6.47
CA ALA A 398 0.12 19.16 6.34
C ALA A 398 -0.14 20.28 5.34
N GLY A 399 -0.84 19.99 4.24
CA GLY A 399 -1.23 20.96 3.21
C GLY A 399 -2.56 21.66 3.46
N ASN A 400 -3.28 21.33 4.53
CA ASN A 400 -4.64 21.80 4.81
C ASN A 400 -5.57 21.73 3.58
N THR A 401 -5.54 20.59 2.86
CA THR A 401 -6.22 20.47 1.57
C THR A 401 -6.85 19.09 1.39
N ILE A 402 -8.09 19.06 0.94
CA ILE A 402 -8.81 17.86 0.50
C ILE A 402 -8.48 17.65 -0.98
N PRO A 403 -7.82 16.55 -1.37
CA PRO A 403 -7.61 16.23 -2.78
C PRO A 403 -8.93 15.85 -3.47
N PRO A 404 -9.06 16.10 -4.77
CA PRO A 404 -10.20 15.61 -5.54
C PRO A 404 -10.09 14.09 -5.76
N THR A 405 -11.23 13.45 -5.94
CA THR A 405 -11.31 12.11 -6.54
C THR A 405 -11.70 12.26 -8.00
N ARG A 406 -11.02 11.53 -8.88
CA ARG A 406 -11.05 11.76 -10.33
C ARG A 406 -12.42 11.59 -11.01
N HIS A 407 -13.37 10.90 -10.39
CA HIS A 407 -14.70 10.70 -10.95
C HIS A 407 -15.80 11.12 -9.97
N ASP A 408 -16.98 11.42 -10.49
CA ASP A 408 -18.16 11.67 -9.67
C ASP A 408 -18.65 10.36 -9.06
N SER A 409 -18.94 10.38 -7.75
CA SER A 409 -19.65 9.27 -7.13
C SER A 409 -21.13 9.36 -7.50
N THR A 410 -21.68 8.26 -7.98
CA THR A 410 -23.12 8.08 -8.15
C THR A 410 -23.80 7.57 -6.87
N HIS A 411 -23.01 7.26 -5.83
CA HIS A 411 -23.49 6.81 -4.53
C HIS A 411 -23.95 8.01 -3.69
N SER A 412 -25.19 8.04 -3.24
CA SER A 412 -25.78 9.19 -2.54
C SER A 412 -25.12 9.51 -1.19
N GLU A 413 -24.45 8.54 -0.58
CA GLU A 413 -23.82 8.66 0.73
C GLU A 413 -22.32 9.02 0.65
N ILE A 414 -21.73 9.02 -0.54
CA ILE A 414 -20.31 9.32 -0.76
C ILE A 414 -20.15 10.72 -1.37
N GLN A 415 -19.30 11.53 -0.74
CA GLN A 415 -19.05 12.91 -1.16
C GLN A 415 -17.62 13.07 -1.66
N PHE A 416 -17.38 12.80 -2.95
CA PHE A 416 -16.12 13.17 -3.58
C PHE A 416 -16.06 14.66 -3.92
N ARG A 417 -14.86 15.24 -3.82
CA ARG A 417 -14.57 16.58 -4.34
C ARG A 417 -14.00 16.45 -5.75
N GLN A 418 -14.42 17.37 -6.63
CA GLN A 418 -13.95 17.43 -8.01
C GLN A 418 -12.78 18.39 -8.19
N THR A 419 -12.62 19.29 -7.22
CA THR A 419 -11.51 20.27 -7.13
C THR A 419 -10.93 20.23 -5.73
N PRO A 420 -9.66 20.64 -5.55
CA PRO A 420 -9.09 20.79 -4.22
C PRO A 420 -9.85 21.78 -3.37
N GLU A 421 -10.14 21.43 -2.12
CA GLU A 421 -10.81 22.26 -1.14
C GLU A 421 -10.02 22.32 0.17
N PRO A 422 -10.13 23.38 0.98
CA PRO A 422 -9.54 23.40 2.32
C PRO A 422 -10.16 22.35 3.24
N LEU A 423 -9.35 21.75 4.13
CA LEU A 423 -9.88 20.95 5.24
C LEU A 423 -10.73 21.82 6.18
N THR A 424 -11.90 21.32 6.54
CA THR A 424 -12.81 22.02 7.48
C THR A 424 -12.58 21.62 8.93
N SER A 425 -11.83 20.53 9.16
CA SER A 425 -11.48 20.00 10.48
C SER A 425 -10.11 19.33 10.42
N PRO A 426 -9.32 19.36 11.51
CA PRO A 426 -7.98 18.80 11.54
C PRO A 426 -7.94 17.28 11.75
N PHE A 427 -9.07 16.58 11.66
CA PHE A 427 -9.13 15.14 11.86
C PHE A 427 -9.32 14.41 10.53
N VAL A 428 -8.42 13.48 10.24
CA VAL A 428 -8.47 12.64 9.03
C VAL A 428 -8.56 11.17 9.44
N LEU A 429 -9.59 10.49 8.95
CA LEU A 429 -9.78 9.05 9.12
C LEU A 429 -9.24 8.30 7.91
N CYS A 430 -8.24 7.45 8.13
CA CYS A 430 -7.67 6.60 7.09
C CYS A 430 -8.20 5.17 7.25
N LEU A 431 -8.78 4.62 6.20
CA LEU A 431 -9.34 3.27 6.18
C LEU A 431 -8.47 2.34 5.32
N SER A 432 -8.43 1.08 5.70
CA SER A 432 -7.87 0.00 4.89
C SER A 432 -8.58 -1.30 5.26
N HIS A 433 -8.94 -2.11 4.27
CA HIS A 433 -9.64 -3.37 4.51
C HIS A 433 -9.33 -4.40 3.42
N THR A 434 -9.70 -5.63 3.68
CA THR A 434 -9.52 -6.75 2.76
C THR A 434 -10.85 -7.46 2.52
N THR A 435 -10.98 -8.17 1.42
CA THR A 435 -12.18 -8.96 1.09
C THR A 435 -12.39 -10.14 2.05
N ASP A 436 -11.37 -10.59 2.76
CA ASP A 436 -11.46 -11.65 3.77
C ASP A 436 -12.07 -11.19 5.12
N GLY A 437 -12.31 -9.89 5.27
CA GLY A 437 -12.96 -9.30 6.45
C GLY A 437 -12.02 -8.71 7.48
N SER A 438 -10.75 -8.48 7.14
CA SER A 438 -9.85 -7.66 7.95
C SER A 438 -10.09 -6.18 7.66
N ALA A 439 -10.07 -5.34 8.69
CA ALA A 439 -10.16 -3.89 8.53
C ALA A 439 -9.30 -3.16 9.56
N MET A 440 -8.71 -2.07 9.13
CA MET A 440 -7.98 -1.14 9.98
C MET A 440 -8.47 0.28 9.76
N ALA A 441 -8.52 1.04 10.85
CA ALA A 441 -8.77 2.46 10.85
C ALA A 441 -7.63 3.17 11.61
N VAL A 442 -7.18 4.29 11.07
CA VAL A 442 -6.20 5.17 11.71
C VAL A 442 -6.78 6.57 11.72
N LEU A 443 -6.84 7.19 12.90
CA LEU A 443 -7.25 8.57 13.06
C LEU A 443 -6.03 9.45 13.25
N LEU A 444 -5.88 10.43 12.38
CA LEU A 444 -4.83 11.43 12.37
C LEU A 444 -5.36 12.81 12.79
N GLY A 445 -4.46 13.64 13.40
CA GLY A 445 -4.78 15.03 13.75
C GLY A 445 -3.55 15.93 13.82
#